data_3968b0a45ab30c07303acc01bc4e7e70
#
_entry.id   3968b0a45ab30c07303acc01bc4e7e70
#
_cell.length_a   1.000
_cell.length_b   1.000
_cell.length_c   1.000
_cell.angle_alpha   90.00
_cell.angle_beta   90.00
_cell.angle_gamma   90.00
#
_symmetry.space_group_name_H-M   'P 1'
#
loop_
_entity.id
_entity.type
_entity.pdbx_description
1 polymer ?
#
loop_
_entity_poly.entity_id
_entity_poly.type
_entity_poly.pdbx_seq_one_letter_code
_entity_poly.pdbx_strand_id
1 'polypeptide(L)'
;VKIVVENQKLKKMKENKNVSYRARVHYIVPSQELINQARLSNNLYNQALYILRQAFTNEKDIPSKFDLINTLRHKEYECEEYNNFSKMVSDTAEQIIILASQNFKSFLMALKAFKKNKSNFTGIPKIPGYNKKEQEFVIIIRNTLCTVKDGMMRFPKKLNLDKIYVGDLDIAHVRIFPGKKKYKVEVVYKVEALPKKTKGNIAGIDLGLDNLATVAINKRGIRPLLINGRPLKSMNLHFNNKRDKVQSELKKCNDRYMSSKLETLYRKRNNRFNTYMHKASKKIIDYCLEHNVKQIIIGHNKLQKQESKLKNFVAIPTFRLIELIKYKAEYQGIEVVETEESYTSITSYLDKEDPIKDNANKARRIHRGLFKSNKNKIINADVNSAYQIMKKIIGDKVIKPIGKGSIFIPRKVTMA
;
A
#
# COMPACT_ATOMS: atom_id res chain seq x y z
N VAL A 1 3.83 47.07 10.00
CA VAL A 1 2.58 46.35 9.64
C VAL A 1 2.77 45.57 8.35
N LYS A 2 3.37 46.15 7.25
CA LYS A 2 3.59 45.42 5.97
C LYS A 2 4.51 44.17 6.13
N ILE A 3 5.60 44.23 6.91
CA ILE A 3 6.55 43.12 7.13
C ILE A 3 5.92 41.96 7.91
N VAL A 4 5.02 42.27 8.84
CA VAL A 4 4.31 41.20 9.63
C VAL A 4 3.28 40.47 8.75
N VAL A 5 2.61 41.17 7.83
CA VAL A 5 1.65 40.60 6.88
C VAL A 5 2.34 39.76 5.80
N GLU A 6 3.53 40.19 5.34
CA GLU A 6 4.34 39.37 4.41
C GLU A 6 4.91 38.11 5.08
N ASN A 7 5.37 38.22 6.31
CA ASN A 7 5.84 37.06 7.09
C ASN A 7 4.69 36.08 7.42
N GLN A 8 3.49 36.57 7.67
CA GLN A 8 2.30 35.71 7.84
C GLN A 8 1.84 35.06 6.50
N LYS A 9 1.93 35.80 5.37
CA LYS A 9 1.70 35.21 4.03
C LYS A 9 2.75 34.18 3.66
N LEU A 10 4.03 34.44 3.94
CA LEU A 10 5.14 33.47 3.75
C LEU A 10 5.00 32.27 4.67
N LYS A 11 4.54 32.43 5.92
CA LYS A 11 4.22 31.31 6.81
C LYS A 11 3.03 30.50 6.31
N LYS A 12 1.93 31.13 5.86
CA LYS A 12 0.79 30.45 5.23
C LYS A 12 1.15 29.80 3.89
N MET A 13 2.04 30.39 3.09
CA MET A 13 2.55 29.75 1.86
C MET A 13 3.48 28.55 2.17
N LYS A 14 4.18 28.53 3.30
CA LYS A 14 4.96 27.36 3.76
C LYS A 14 4.07 26.23 4.31
N GLU A 15 2.87 26.53 4.82
CA GLU A 15 1.93 25.53 5.36
C GLU A 15 1.14 24.76 4.26
N ASN A 16 1.18 25.21 3.00
CA ASN A 16 0.48 24.57 1.88
C ASN A 16 1.38 23.79 0.92
N LYS A 17 2.58 23.38 1.34
CA LYS A 17 3.39 22.45 0.54
C LYS A 17 2.77 21.06 0.61
N ASN A 18 2.40 20.49 -0.53
CA ASN A 18 1.99 19.08 -0.64
C ASN A 18 3.18 18.20 -0.27
N VAL A 19 3.25 17.81 1.00
CA VAL A 19 4.31 16.92 1.51
C VAL A 19 3.88 15.48 1.32
N SER A 20 4.62 14.74 0.54
CA SER A 20 4.50 13.29 0.40
C SER A 20 5.60 12.58 1.21
N TYR A 21 5.36 11.33 1.62
CA TYR A 21 6.31 10.56 2.41
C TYR A 21 6.85 9.40 1.58
N ARG A 22 8.16 9.18 1.68
CA ARG A 22 8.84 8.04 1.07
C ARG A 22 9.63 7.27 2.12
N ALA A 23 9.93 6.01 1.83
CA ALA A 23 10.76 5.18 2.69
C ALA A 23 11.96 4.63 1.93
N ARG A 24 13.17 4.77 2.52
CA ARG A 24 14.36 4.05 2.12
C ARG A 24 14.55 2.88 3.06
N VAL A 25 14.84 1.71 2.52
CA VAL A 25 14.92 0.47 3.29
C VAL A 25 16.37 0.01 3.37
N HIS A 26 16.81 -0.28 4.60
CA HIS A 26 18.08 -0.90 4.92
C HIS A 26 17.86 -2.21 5.67
N TYR A 27 18.82 -3.12 5.62
CA TYR A 27 18.79 -4.37 6.38
C TYR A 27 20.04 -4.45 7.24
N ILE A 28 19.84 -4.65 8.54
CA ILE A 28 20.89 -4.73 9.54
C ILE A 28 20.86 -6.07 10.26
N VAL A 29 21.98 -6.53 10.78
CA VAL A 29 22.06 -7.62 11.74
C VAL A 29 21.79 -6.99 13.11
N PRO A 30 20.79 -7.45 13.88
CA PRO A 30 20.49 -6.84 15.18
C PRO A 30 21.55 -7.18 16.22
N SER A 31 21.88 -6.22 17.07
CA SER A 31 22.60 -6.45 18.33
C SER A 31 21.65 -7.06 19.37
N GLN A 32 22.21 -7.61 20.46
CA GLN A 32 21.39 -8.15 21.56
C GLN A 32 20.57 -7.04 22.24
N GLU A 33 21.11 -5.84 22.34
CA GLU A 33 20.42 -4.67 22.88
C GLU A 33 19.22 -4.29 22.04
N LEU A 34 19.36 -4.31 20.71
CA LEU A 34 18.24 -4.02 19.80
C LEU A 34 17.15 -5.08 19.90
N ILE A 35 17.53 -6.36 20.02
CA ILE A 35 16.58 -7.48 20.25
C ILE A 35 15.81 -7.24 21.55
N ASN A 36 16.50 -6.88 22.62
CA ASN A 36 15.89 -6.58 23.92
C ASN A 36 14.93 -5.39 23.83
N GLN A 37 15.32 -4.31 23.13
CA GLN A 37 14.42 -3.17 22.89
C GLN A 37 13.17 -3.56 22.08
N ALA A 38 13.29 -4.47 21.11
CA ALA A 38 12.15 -4.98 20.35
C ALA A 38 11.20 -5.84 21.20
N ARG A 39 11.72 -6.59 22.18
CA ARG A 39 10.92 -7.34 23.15
C ARG A 39 10.21 -6.42 24.14
N LEU A 40 10.93 -5.42 24.67
CA LEU A 40 10.32 -4.38 25.53
C LEU A 40 9.20 -3.63 24.80
N SER A 41 9.40 -3.32 23.51
CA SER A 41 8.38 -2.73 22.65
C SER A 41 7.12 -3.60 22.58
N ASN A 42 7.27 -4.91 22.43
CA ASN A 42 6.16 -5.86 22.45
C ASN A 42 5.39 -5.85 23.77
N ASN A 43 6.13 -5.92 24.88
CA ASN A 43 5.54 -5.94 26.20
C ASN A 43 4.78 -4.65 26.49
N LEU A 44 5.38 -3.51 26.16
CA LEU A 44 4.77 -2.19 26.37
C LEU A 44 3.51 -2.01 25.47
N TYR A 45 3.54 -2.50 24.22
CA TYR A 45 2.36 -2.51 23.38
C TYR A 45 1.22 -3.31 24.01
N ASN A 46 1.51 -4.50 24.54
CA ASN A 46 0.52 -5.35 25.21
C ASN A 46 0.00 -4.71 26.50
N GLN A 47 0.84 -4.04 27.28
CA GLN A 47 0.43 -3.29 28.46
C GLN A 47 -0.53 -2.14 28.12
N ALA A 48 -0.20 -1.35 27.09
CA ALA A 48 -1.08 -0.29 26.60
C ALA A 48 -2.41 -0.85 26.09
N LEU A 49 -2.35 -1.94 25.33
CA LEU A 49 -3.54 -2.61 24.79
C LEU A 49 -4.41 -3.19 25.92
N TYR A 50 -3.81 -3.71 26.99
CA TYR A 50 -4.55 -4.22 28.15
C TYR A 50 -5.41 -3.12 28.78
N ILE A 51 -4.84 -1.94 29.05
CA ILE A 51 -5.57 -0.81 29.64
C ILE A 51 -6.75 -0.41 28.73
N LEU A 52 -6.51 -0.29 27.42
CA LEU A 52 -7.55 0.06 26.45
C LEU A 52 -8.67 -0.97 26.38
N ARG A 53 -8.33 -2.25 26.44
CA ARG A 53 -9.32 -3.34 26.44
C ARG A 53 -10.12 -3.38 27.72
N GLN A 54 -9.48 -3.21 28.88
CA GLN A 54 -10.17 -3.14 30.17
C GLN A 54 -11.15 -1.96 30.21
N ALA A 55 -10.75 -0.79 29.74
CA ALA A 55 -11.65 0.36 29.66
C ALA A 55 -12.87 0.04 28.76
N PHE A 56 -12.65 -0.55 27.60
CA PHE A 56 -13.72 -0.92 26.68
C PHE A 56 -14.66 -2.01 27.23
N THR A 57 -14.12 -3.06 27.87
CA THR A 57 -14.91 -4.17 28.40
C THR A 57 -15.73 -3.74 29.63
N ASN A 58 -15.20 -2.84 30.45
CA ASN A 58 -15.85 -2.33 31.65
C ASN A 58 -16.72 -1.07 31.36
N GLU A 59 -16.99 -0.77 30.07
CA GLU A 59 -17.80 0.38 29.63
C GLU A 59 -17.30 1.73 30.18
N LYS A 60 -16.00 1.84 30.47
CA LYS A 60 -15.36 3.08 30.91
C LYS A 60 -14.92 3.92 29.71
N ASP A 61 -14.66 5.20 29.95
CA ASP A 61 -14.09 6.07 28.95
C ASP A 61 -12.72 5.54 28.49
N ILE A 62 -12.54 5.51 27.16
CA ILE A 62 -11.29 5.07 26.56
C ILE A 62 -10.23 6.17 26.77
N PRO A 63 -9.13 5.88 27.49
CA PRO A 63 -8.11 6.87 27.77
C PRO A 63 -7.49 7.43 26.49
N SER A 64 -7.21 8.73 26.51
CA SER A 64 -6.47 9.36 25.43
C SER A 64 -5.05 8.81 25.33
N LYS A 65 -4.39 9.04 24.20
CA LYS A 65 -2.98 8.62 24.06
C LYS A 65 -2.06 9.26 25.10
N PHE A 66 -2.37 10.48 25.56
CA PHE A 66 -1.56 11.20 26.56
C PHE A 66 -1.79 10.63 27.97
N ASP A 67 -3.04 10.35 28.34
CA ASP A 67 -3.36 9.70 29.61
C ASP A 67 -2.71 8.32 29.69
N LEU A 68 -2.74 7.58 28.59
CA LEU A 68 -2.15 6.24 28.50
C LEU A 68 -0.62 6.30 28.67
N ILE A 69 0.04 7.30 28.05
CA ILE A 69 1.47 7.53 28.23
C ILE A 69 1.79 7.89 29.69
N ASN A 70 1.04 8.81 30.29
CA ASN A 70 1.23 9.22 31.68
C ASN A 70 1.03 8.05 32.64
N THR A 71 -0.06 7.28 32.45
CA THR A 71 -0.33 6.08 33.24
C THR A 71 0.84 5.11 33.20
N LEU A 72 1.34 4.76 32.00
CA LEU A 72 2.41 3.76 31.84
C LEU A 72 3.80 4.28 32.25
N ARG A 73 4.03 5.60 32.19
CA ARG A 73 5.26 6.23 32.61
C ARG A 73 5.41 6.28 34.14
N HIS A 74 4.32 6.58 34.84
CA HIS A 74 4.31 6.82 36.30
C HIS A 74 3.71 5.65 37.08
N LYS A 75 3.40 4.52 36.40
CA LYS A 75 2.89 3.34 37.06
C LYS A 75 3.93 2.77 38.00
N GLU A 76 3.58 2.63 39.26
CA GLU A 76 4.31 1.81 40.20
C GLU A 76 4.10 0.32 39.87
N TYR A 77 5.18 -0.42 39.80
CA TYR A 77 5.16 -1.84 39.53
C TYR A 77 5.67 -2.58 40.77
N GLU A 78 5.00 -3.66 41.17
CA GLU A 78 5.44 -4.53 42.25
C GLU A 78 6.81 -5.14 42.00
N CYS A 79 7.17 -5.31 40.72
CA CYS A 79 8.47 -5.77 40.29
C CYS A 79 9.00 -4.83 39.16
N GLU A 80 10.23 -4.38 39.33
CA GLU A 80 10.88 -3.49 38.34
C GLU A 80 10.99 -4.15 36.95
N GLU A 81 10.94 -5.49 36.89
CA GLU A 81 10.92 -6.26 35.66
C GLU A 81 9.75 -5.88 34.72
N TYR A 82 8.63 -5.50 35.30
CA TYR A 82 7.43 -5.09 34.54
C TYR A 82 7.45 -3.62 34.08
N ASN A 83 8.42 -2.82 34.51
CA ASN A 83 8.57 -1.44 34.07
C ASN A 83 9.24 -1.36 32.70
N ASN A 84 8.47 -1.71 31.65
CA ASN A 84 8.99 -1.71 30.28
C ASN A 84 9.24 -0.30 29.75
N PHE A 85 8.50 0.71 30.22
CA PHE A 85 8.64 2.10 29.77
C PHE A 85 10.02 2.67 30.12
N SER A 86 10.48 2.54 31.35
CA SER A 86 11.77 3.11 31.84
C SER A 86 12.98 2.45 31.17
N LYS A 87 12.89 1.17 30.82
CA LYS A 87 13.95 0.40 30.15
C LYS A 87 14.14 0.77 28.68
N MET A 88 13.16 1.39 28.08
CA MET A 88 13.22 1.84 26.67
C MET A 88 13.80 3.26 26.56
N VAL A 89 14.08 3.67 25.33
CA VAL A 89 14.22 5.09 24.98
C VAL A 89 12.83 5.73 25.11
N SER A 90 12.67 6.72 26.00
CA SER A 90 11.35 7.28 26.37
C SER A 90 10.50 7.67 25.17
N ASP A 91 11.09 8.36 24.18
CA ASP A 91 10.40 8.73 22.96
C ASP A 91 9.90 7.51 22.15
N THR A 92 10.73 6.46 22.07
CA THR A 92 10.35 5.20 21.41
C THR A 92 9.22 4.50 22.16
N ALA A 93 9.27 4.51 23.50
CA ALA A 93 8.20 3.97 24.34
C ALA A 93 6.87 4.69 24.08
N GLU A 94 6.88 6.03 24.05
CA GLU A 94 5.70 6.83 23.69
C GLU A 94 5.14 6.47 22.33
N GLN A 95 6.00 6.30 21.31
CA GLN A 95 5.54 5.93 19.96
C GLN A 95 4.83 4.57 19.92
N ILE A 96 5.24 3.62 20.75
CA ILE A 96 4.60 2.31 20.84
C ILE A 96 3.23 2.41 21.52
N ILE A 97 3.11 3.21 22.57
CA ILE A 97 1.84 3.48 23.22
C ILE A 97 0.86 4.18 22.27
N ILE A 98 1.37 5.19 21.53
CA ILE A 98 0.58 5.88 20.49
C ILE A 98 0.10 4.90 19.43
N LEU A 99 0.95 3.96 18.99
CA LEU A 99 0.58 2.93 18.03
C LEU A 99 -0.54 2.03 18.56
N ALA A 100 -0.49 1.61 19.82
CA ALA A 100 -1.55 0.84 20.45
C ALA A 100 -2.88 1.62 20.48
N SER A 101 -2.83 2.88 20.88
CA SER A 101 -3.98 3.79 20.88
C SER A 101 -4.57 3.98 19.48
N GLN A 102 -3.75 4.16 18.45
CA GLN A 102 -4.18 4.29 17.06
C GLN A 102 -4.86 3.01 16.53
N ASN A 103 -4.28 1.84 16.84
CA ASN A 103 -4.86 0.55 16.44
C ASN A 103 -6.22 0.34 17.11
N PHE A 104 -6.34 0.69 18.38
CA PHE A 104 -7.59 0.59 19.11
C PHE A 104 -8.65 1.56 18.58
N LYS A 105 -8.26 2.81 18.31
CA LYS A 105 -9.14 3.80 17.66
C LYS A 105 -9.63 3.34 16.30
N SER A 106 -8.77 2.70 15.50
CA SER A 106 -9.15 2.12 14.20
C SER A 106 -10.21 1.03 14.35
N PHE A 107 -10.09 0.19 15.37
CA PHE A 107 -11.13 -0.80 15.72
C PHE A 107 -12.46 -0.13 16.06
N LEU A 108 -12.46 0.89 16.93
CA LEU A 108 -13.69 1.61 17.31
C LEU A 108 -14.36 2.27 16.11
N MET A 109 -13.57 2.87 15.21
CA MET A 109 -14.09 3.45 13.97
C MET A 109 -14.69 2.39 13.05
N ALA A 110 -14.03 1.23 12.91
CA ALA A 110 -14.54 0.11 12.13
C ALA A 110 -15.85 -0.44 12.73
N LEU A 111 -15.94 -0.55 14.05
CA LEU A 111 -17.15 -0.99 14.75
C LEU A 111 -18.31 0.00 14.54
N LYS A 112 -18.04 1.30 14.61
CA LYS A 112 -19.03 2.35 14.30
C LYS A 112 -19.50 2.29 12.85
N ALA A 113 -18.60 2.08 11.91
CA ALA A 113 -18.93 1.92 10.50
C ALA A 113 -19.73 0.64 10.23
N PHE A 114 -19.39 -0.47 10.89
CA PHE A 114 -20.14 -1.74 10.82
C PHE A 114 -21.57 -1.59 11.32
N LYS A 115 -21.78 -0.85 12.45
CA LYS A 115 -23.12 -0.57 12.97
C LYS A 115 -23.98 0.24 11.98
N LYS A 116 -23.36 1.13 11.19
CA LYS A 116 -24.06 1.92 10.16
C LYS A 116 -24.41 1.11 8.90
N ASN A 117 -23.49 0.29 8.43
CA ASN A 117 -23.68 -0.51 7.23
C ASN A 117 -22.91 -1.84 7.31
N LYS A 118 -23.63 -2.91 7.67
CA LYS A 118 -23.08 -4.25 7.84
C LYS A 118 -22.62 -4.87 6.50
N SER A 119 -23.25 -4.50 5.37
CA SER A 119 -22.95 -5.09 4.06
C SER A 119 -21.53 -4.78 3.54
N ASN A 120 -20.91 -3.72 4.06
CA ASN A 120 -19.55 -3.35 3.70
C ASN A 120 -18.46 -4.20 4.38
N PHE A 121 -18.86 -5.14 5.24
CA PHE A 121 -17.94 -5.93 6.06
C PHE A 121 -18.19 -7.42 5.87
N THR A 122 -17.14 -8.21 5.90
CA THR A 122 -17.22 -9.69 5.87
C THR A 122 -17.59 -10.31 7.21
N GLY A 123 -17.64 -9.50 8.27
CA GLY A 123 -17.98 -9.91 9.63
C GLY A 123 -17.77 -8.79 10.63
N ILE A 124 -18.09 -9.05 11.88
CA ILE A 124 -17.95 -8.08 12.98
C ILE A 124 -16.47 -7.73 13.19
N PRO A 125 -16.08 -6.44 13.22
CA PRO A 125 -14.71 -6.04 13.56
C PRO A 125 -14.27 -6.62 14.91
N LYS A 126 -13.12 -7.26 14.92
CA LYS A 126 -12.57 -7.88 16.14
C LYS A 126 -11.71 -6.89 16.89
N ILE A 127 -11.82 -6.90 18.22
CA ILE A 127 -10.95 -6.13 19.10
C ILE A 127 -9.48 -6.52 18.87
N PRO A 128 -8.52 -5.57 18.85
CA PRO A 128 -7.10 -5.89 18.68
C PRO A 128 -6.64 -6.93 19.71
N GLY A 129 -5.99 -7.99 19.23
CA GLY A 129 -5.44 -9.05 20.07
C GLY A 129 -4.06 -8.70 20.61
N TYR A 130 -3.66 -9.37 21.70
CA TYR A 130 -2.30 -9.27 22.22
C TYR A 130 -1.30 -9.95 21.28
N ASN A 131 -0.12 -9.38 21.19
CA ASN A 131 1.02 -10.06 20.58
C ASN A 131 1.47 -11.22 21.50
N LYS A 132 2.09 -12.23 20.88
CA LYS A 132 2.64 -13.37 21.65
C LYS A 132 3.70 -12.89 22.64
N LYS A 133 3.74 -13.52 23.83
CA LYS A 133 4.77 -13.28 24.84
C LYS A 133 6.17 -13.49 24.23
N GLU A 134 7.13 -12.66 24.62
CA GLU A 134 8.52 -12.70 24.12
C GLU A 134 8.72 -12.51 22.60
N GLN A 135 7.68 -12.16 21.88
CA GLN A 135 7.81 -11.78 20.47
C GLN A 135 8.51 -10.41 20.38
N GLU A 136 9.33 -10.27 19.37
CA GLU A 136 9.91 -8.97 18.99
C GLU A 136 8.89 -8.13 18.22
N PHE A 137 8.82 -6.83 18.50
CA PHE A 137 7.87 -5.92 17.86
C PHE A 137 8.57 -4.70 17.27
N VAL A 138 7.86 -3.92 16.46
CA VAL A 138 8.40 -2.75 15.78
C VAL A 138 8.93 -1.72 16.78
N ILE A 139 10.06 -1.10 16.43
CA ILE A 139 10.61 0.06 17.13
C ILE A 139 10.39 1.29 16.24
N ILE A 140 9.83 2.36 16.79
CA ILE A 140 9.57 3.62 16.08
C ILE A 140 10.35 4.74 16.73
N ILE A 141 11.17 5.44 15.93
CA ILE A 141 12.07 6.50 16.40
C ILE A 141 11.68 7.78 15.66
N ARG A 142 11.38 8.86 16.41
CA ARG A 142 11.12 10.16 15.79
C ARG A 142 12.41 10.79 15.24
N ASN A 143 12.26 11.69 14.29
CA ASN A 143 13.37 12.42 13.68
C ASN A 143 14.23 13.18 14.70
N THR A 144 13.63 13.68 15.79
CA THR A 144 14.31 14.38 16.88
C THR A 144 15.43 13.57 17.54
N LEU A 145 15.33 12.24 17.48
CA LEU A 145 16.34 11.31 18.02
C LEU A 145 17.31 10.76 16.97
N CYS A 146 17.12 11.11 15.69
CA CYS A 146 17.98 10.69 14.60
C CYS A 146 18.74 11.88 14.04
N THR A 147 20.02 12.03 14.40
CA THR A 147 20.89 13.09 13.87
C THR A 147 21.53 12.63 12.58
N VAL A 148 21.46 13.46 11.53
CA VAL A 148 22.18 13.25 10.27
C VAL A 148 23.37 14.21 10.20
N LYS A 149 24.58 13.66 10.04
CA LYS A 149 25.79 14.43 9.79
C LYS A 149 26.57 13.76 8.66
N ASP A 150 26.98 14.53 7.67
CA ASP A 150 27.71 14.05 6.48
C ASP A 150 26.99 12.90 5.75
N GLY A 151 25.65 12.97 5.69
CA GLY A 151 24.81 11.94 5.11
C GLY A 151 24.66 10.66 5.96
N MET A 152 25.32 10.59 7.12
CA MET A 152 25.27 9.45 8.03
C MET A 152 24.28 9.70 9.17
N MET A 153 23.25 8.87 9.27
CA MET A 153 22.26 8.91 10.34
C MET A 153 22.76 8.13 11.56
N ARG A 154 22.69 8.78 12.73
CA ARG A 154 22.98 8.19 14.04
C ARG A 154 21.70 7.90 14.79
N PHE A 155 21.72 6.84 15.57
CA PHE A 155 20.62 6.39 16.42
C PHE A 155 20.87 6.65 17.90
N PRO A 156 19.84 6.61 18.76
CA PRO A 156 20.01 6.62 20.21
C PRO A 156 20.96 5.52 20.68
N LYS A 157 21.88 5.86 21.58
CA LYS A 157 22.92 4.93 22.09
C LYS A 157 22.34 3.62 22.66
N LYS A 158 21.20 3.69 23.37
CA LYS A 158 20.50 2.49 23.90
C LYS A 158 20.12 1.44 22.86
N LEU A 159 20.06 1.80 21.57
CA LEU A 159 19.71 0.85 20.50
C LEU A 159 20.94 0.09 19.98
N ASN A 160 22.13 0.56 20.29
CA ASN A 160 23.42 0.01 19.82
C ASN A 160 23.40 -0.33 18.32
N LEU A 161 23.11 0.69 17.52
CA LEU A 161 23.01 0.60 16.06
C LEU A 161 24.14 1.36 15.39
N ASP A 162 24.73 0.75 14.39
CA ASP A 162 25.68 1.40 13.49
C ASP A 162 25.01 2.53 12.70
N LYS A 163 25.81 3.52 12.33
CA LYS A 163 25.37 4.61 11.46
C LYS A 163 24.95 4.07 10.11
N ILE A 164 23.86 4.62 9.55
CA ILE A 164 23.37 4.27 8.23
C ILE A 164 23.51 5.47 7.29
N TYR A 165 24.04 5.24 6.09
CA TYR A 165 24.10 6.28 5.08
C TYR A 165 22.71 6.54 4.50
N VAL A 166 22.22 7.75 4.67
CA VAL A 166 20.89 8.20 4.21
C VAL A 166 20.98 9.36 3.21
N GLY A 167 22.13 10.00 3.09
CA GLY A 167 22.29 11.23 2.32
C GLY A 167 21.58 12.41 2.98
N ASP A 168 21.27 13.42 2.19
CA ASP A 168 20.57 14.63 2.65
C ASP A 168 19.05 14.46 2.53
N LEU A 169 18.46 13.78 3.52
CA LEU A 169 17.01 13.51 3.57
C LEU A 169 16.35 14.24 4.75
N ASP A 170 15.21 14.89 4.51
CA ASP A 170 14.33 15.41 5.58
C ASP A 170 13.59 14.23 6.23
N ILE A 171 14.22 13.63 7.26
CA ILE A 171 13.72 12.45 7.96
C ILE A 171 12.48 12.81 8.77
N ALA A 172 11.40 12.10 8.57
CA ALA A 172 10.17 12.21 9.36
C ALA A 172 10.21 11.29 10.59
N HIS A 173 10.55 10.03 10.40
CA HIS A 173 10.74 9.02 11.45
C HIS A 173 11.44 7.79 10.88
N VAL A 174 11.90 6.92 11.78
CA VAL A 174 12.49 5.62 11.43
C VAL A 174 11.66 4.51 12.06
N ARG A 175 11.43 3.43 11.31
CA ARG A 175 10.77 2.22 11.79
C ARG A 175 11.71 1.03 11.63
N ILE A 176 11.88 0.25 12.69
CA ILE A 176 12.69 -0.95 12.69
C ILE A 176 11.77 -2.15 12.88
N PHE A 177 11.72 -3.00 11.87
CA PHE A 177 10.88 -4.21 11.88
C PHE A 177 11.75 -5.42 12.14
N PRO A 178 11.51 -6.16 13.24
CA PRO A 178 12.20 -7.40 13.53
C PRO A 178 12.07 -8.45 12.42
N GLY A 179 13.09 -9.25 12.26
CA GLY A 179 13.11 -10.39 11.36
C GLY A 179 14.15 -11.41 11.81
N LYS A 180 13.99 -12.67 11.51
CA LYS A 180 14.80 -13.77 12.08
C LYS A 180 16.32 -13.62 11.96
N LYS A 181 16.82 -13.12 10.83
CA LYS A 181 18.28 -12.98 10.60
C LYS A 181 18.71 -11.52 10.47
N LYS A 182 17.84 -10.68 9.93
CA LYS A 182 18.12 -9.27 9.69
C LYS A 182 16.86 -8.47 9.99
N TYR A 183 17.06 -7.33 10.65
CA TYR A 183 16.00 -6.36 10.85
C TYR A 183 15.92 -5.43 9.65
N LYS A 184 14.69 -5.05 9.29
CA LYS A 184 14.41 -4.08 8.24
C LYS A 184 14.28 -2.69 8.86
N VAL A 185 15.15 -1.78 8.49
CA VAL A 185 15.11 -0.37 8.90
C VAL A 185 14.49 0.44 7.77
N GLU A 186 13.36 1.05 8.02
CA GLU A 186 12.69 1.98 7.10
C GLU A 186 12.93 3.40 7.57
N VAL A 187 13.72 4.16 6.82
CA VAL A 187 13.91 5.59 7.00
C VAL A 187 12.84 6.31 6.20
N VAL A 188 11.83 6.84 6.89
CA VAL A 188 10.73 7.59 6.28
C VAL A 188 11.13 9.06 6.23
N TYR A 189 11.06 9.65 5.05
CA TYR A 189 11.46 11.03 4.79
C TYR A 189 10.40 11.78 3.98
N LYS A 190 10.38 13.08 4.15
CA LYS A 190 9.48 13.98 3.45
C LYS A 190 10.03 14.30 2.07
N VAL A 191 9.14 14.41 1.11
CA VAL A 191 9.43 14.83 -0.26
C VAL A 191 8.38 15.84 -0.68
N GLU A 192 8.79 16.93 -1.30
CA GLU A 192 7.84 17.87 -1.88
C GLU A 192 7.22 17.23 -3.13
N ALA A 193 5.91 17.10 -3.14
CA ALA A 193 5.17 16.67 -4.33
C ALA A 193 4.99 17.87 -5.28
N LEU A 194 5.03 17.61 -6.58
CA LEU A 194 4.73 18.62 -7.57
C LEU A 194 3.28 19.10 -7.44
N PRO A 195 2.99 20.37 -7.76
CA PRO A 195 1.63 20.87 -7.74
C PRO A 195 0.75 20.08 -8.69
N LYS A 196 -0.53 19.92 -8.33
CA LYS A 196 -1.49 19.18 -9.16
C LYS A 196 -1.60 19.81 -10.55
N LYS A 197 -1.48 18.97 -11.56
CA LYS A 197 -1.65 19.38 -12.96
C LYS A 197 -3.12 19.73 -13.23
N THR A 198 -3.38 20.93 -13.68
CA THR A 198 -4.72 21.41 -14.05
C THR A 198 -5.09 21.09 -15.49
N LYS A 199 -4.10 21.06 -16.39
CA LYS A 199 -4.27 20.77 -17.83
C LYS A 199 -3.54 19.48 -18.22
N GLY A 200 -4.11 18.72 -19.15
CA GLY A 200 -3.50 17.49 -19.65
C GLY A 200 -4.52 16.44 -20.04
N ASN A 201 -4.01 15.28 -20.48
CA ASN A 201 -4.79 14.12 -20.86
C ASN A 201 -5.26 13.33 -19.63
N ILE A 202 -6.17 12.39 -19.86
CA ILE A 202 -6.68 11.49 -18.84
C ILE A 202 -6.34 10.06 -19.26
N ALA A 203 -5.90 9.24 -18.29
CA ALA A 203 -5.60 7.83 -18.49
C ALA A 203 -6.60 6.96 -17.74
N GLY A 204 -7.10 5.90 -18.38
CA GLY A 204 -7.85 4.82 -17.74
C GLY A 204 -6.97 3.60 -17.55
N ILE A 205 -7.09 2.94 -16.40
CA ILE A 205 -6.34 1.73 -16.08
C ILE A 205 -7.30 0.61 -15.73
N ASP A 206 -7.23 -0.47 -16.51
CA ASP A 206 -7.85 -1.75 -16.20
C ASP A 206 -6.80 -2.70 -15.60
N LEU A 207 -7.14 -3.36 -14.49
CA LEU A 207 -6.24 -4.27 -13.76
C LEU A 207 -6.64 -5.73 -14.00
N GLY A 208 -5.69 -6.52 -14.44
CA GLY A 208 -5.93 -7.91 -14.79
C GLY A 208 -4.86 -8.91 -14.33
N LEU A 209 -4.97 -10.14 -14.80
CA LEU A 209 -4.02 -11.23 -14.51
C LEU A 209 -3.02 -11.47 -15.63
N ASP A 210 -3.47 -11.54 -16.88
CA ASP A 210 -2.62 -11.79 -18.05
C ASP A 210 -1.95 -10.49 -18.51
N ASN A 211 -2.69 -9.41 -18.48
CA ASN A 211 -2.19 -8.05 -18.47
C ASN A 211 -2.39 -7.50 -17.05
N LEU A 212 -1.28 -7.28 -16.34
CA LEU A 212 -1.31 -6.78 -14.96
C LEU A 212 -1.99 -5.42 -14.86
N ALA A 213 -1.76 -4.58 -15.87
CA ALA A 213 -2.43 -3.31 -16.06
C ALA A 213 -2.48 -2.97 -17.55
N THR A 214 -3.61 -2.47 -17.98
CA THR A 214 -3.82 -1.90 -19.31
C THR A 214 -4.09 -0.43 -19.17
N VAL A 215 -3.25 0.41 -19.78
CA VAL A 215 -3.33 1.87 -19.70
C VAL A 215 -3.76 2.42 -21.06
N ALA A 216 -4.90 3.10 -21.10
CA ALA A 216 -5.40 3.81 -22.26
C ALA A 216 -5.44 5.32 -21.97
N ILE A 217 -5.14 6.16 -22.97
CA ILE A 217 -5.14 7.63 -22.83
C ILE A 217 -6.15 8.25 -23.79
N ASN A 218 -6.86 9.28 -23.34
CA ASN A 218 -7.91 9.97 -24.10
C ASN A 218 -7.37 10.93 -25.20
N LYS A 219 -6.25 10.57 -25.81
CA LYS A 219 -5.64 11.33 -26.89
C LYS A 219 -5.49 10.48 -28.15
N ARG A 220 -5.81 11.06 -29.30
CA ARG A 220 -5.68 10.41 -30.61
C ARG A 220 -4.21 10.06 -30.92
N GLY A 221 -3.99 8.92 -31.57
CA GLY A 221 -2.67 8.49 -32.03
C GLY A 221 -1.82 7.78 -30.97
N ILE A 222 -2.23 7.76 -29.71
CA ILE A 222 -1.49 7.08 -28.64
C ILE A 222 -1.87 5.59 -28.61
N ARG A 223 -0.88 4.70 -28.63
CA ARG A 223 -1.05 3.26 -28.53
C ARG A 223 -1.23 2.87 -27.05
N PRO A 224 -2.28 2.11 -26.66
CA PRO A 224 -2.44 1.66 -25.27
C PRO A 224 -1.24 0.84 -24.79
N LEU A 225 -0.90 0.96 -23.51
CA LEU A 225 0.19 0.21 -22.87
C LEU A 225 -0.37 -1.00 -22.12
N LEU A 226 0.15 -2.18 -22.41
CA LEU A 226 -0.14 -3.43 -21.69
C LEU A 226 1.07 -3.84 -20.86
N ILE A 227 0.92 -3.91 -19.55
CA ILE A 227 1.94 -4.47 -18.64
C ILE A 227 1.67 -5.97 -18.50
N ASN A 228 2.62 -6.80 -18.93
CA ASN A 228 2.48 -8.26 -18.90
C ASN A 228 2.37 -8.77 -17.46
N GLY A 229 1.32 -9.52 -17.14
CA GLY A 229 1.10 -10.14 -15.81
C GLY A 229 1.56 -11.60 -15.73
N ARG A 230 1.83 -12.25 -16.87
CA ARG A 230 2.19 -13.68 -16.93
C ARG A 230 3.43 -14.05 -16.11
N PRO A 231 4.49 -13.21 -16.02
CA PRO A 231 5.63 -13.51 -15.15
C PRO A 231 5.24 -13.67 -13.68
N LEU A 232 4.30 -12.87 -13.17
CA LEU A 232 3.81 -13.01 -11.79
C LEU A 232 3.04 -14.33 -11.59
N LYS A 233 2.26 -14.75 -12.58
CA LYS A 233 1.56 -16.06 -12.55
C LYS A 233 2.56 -17.19 -12.49
N SER A 234 3.59 -17.17 -13.32
CA SER A 234 4.67 -18.18 -13.35
C SER A 234 5.44 -18.22 -12.03
N MET A 235 5.84 -17.06 -11.51
CA MET A 235 6.49 -16.96 -10.19
C MET A 235 5.63 -17.56 -9.07
N ASN A 236 4.32 -17.31 -9.11
CA ASN A 236 3.40 -17.81 -8.10
C ASN A 236 3.22 -19.33 -8.21
N LEU A 237 3.09 -19.86 -9.41
CA LEU A 237 2.98 -21.31 -9.65
C LEU A 237 4.24 -22.04 -9.15
N HIS A 238 5.43 -21.54 -9.52
CA HIS A 238 6.69 -22.09 -9.04
C HIS A 238 6.83 -22.05 -7.51
N PHE A 239 6.40 -20.93 -6.90
CA PHE A 239 6.37 -20.81 -5.45
C PHE A 239 5.42 -21.82 -4.82
N ASN A 240 4.19 -21.96 -5.33
CA ASN A 240 3.21 -22.91 -4.80
C ASN A 240 3.73 -24.34 -4.85
N ASN A 241 4.28 -24.77 -5.99
CA ASN A 241 4.84 -26.10 -6.13
C ASN A 241 5.97 -26.40 -5.13
N LYS A 242 6.85 -25.41 -4.88
CA LYS A 242 7.91 -25.57 -3.86
C LYS A 242 7.38 -25.52 -2.45
N ARG A 243 6.43 -24.63 -2.16
CA ARG A 243 5.79 -24.54 -0.86
C ARG A 243 5.10 -25.84 -0.48
N ASP A 244 4.29 -26.40 -1.39
CA ASP A 244 3.48 -27.58 -1.13
C ASP A 244 4.37 -28.81 -0.86
N LYS A 245 5.51 -28.94 -1.57
CA LYS A 245 6.52 -29.98 -1.26
C LYS A 245 7.08 -29.81 0.15
N VAL A 246 7.54 -28.61 0.51
CA VAL A 246 8.13 -28.36 1.84
C VAL A 246 7.10 -28.52 2.95
N GLN A 247 5.85 -28.11 2.73
CA GLN A 247 4.78 -28.29 3.71
C GLN A 247 4.41 -29.75 3.90
N SER A 248 4.38 -30.55 2.83
CA SER A 248 4.16 -32.00 2.90
C SER A 248 5.27 -32.70 3.71
N GLU A 249 6.56 -32.34 3.45
CA GLU A 249 7.70 -32.86 4.22
C GLU A 249 7.58 -32.50 5.71
N LEU A 250 7.26 -31.24 6.03
CA LEU A 250 7.11 -30.78 7.41
C LEU A 250 5.99 -31.49 8.17
N LYS A 251 4.85 -31.72 7.50
CA LYS A 251 3.71 -32.43 8.10
C LYS A 251 4.07 -33.89 8.45
N LYS A 252 4.84 -34.54 7.56
CA LYS A 252 5.27 -35.93 7.80
C LYS A 252 6.28 -36.09 8.95
N CYS A 253 7.20 -35.10 9.09
CA CYS A 253 8.32 -35.24 10.02
C CYS A 253 8.01 -34.76 11.45
N ASN A 254 7.24 -33.69 11.66
CA ASN A 254 7.12 -33.07 12.99
C ASN A 254 5.77 -32.37 13.24
N ASP A 255 4.78 -32.55 12.39
CA ASP A 255 3.50 -31.83 12.42
C ASP A 255 3.67 -30.28 12.46
N ARG A 256 4.78 -29.78 11.92
CA ARG A 256 5.11 -28.34 11.88
C ARG A 256 4.61 -27.72 10.60
N TYR A 257 4.07 -26.51 10.71
CA TYR A 257 3.55 -25.76 9.57
C TYR A 257 4.55 -24.76 8.98
N MET A 258 5.68 -24.50 9.65
CA MET A 258 6.64 -23.47 9.24
C MET A 258 8.09 -23.90 9.49
N SER A 259 8.99 -23.59 8.54
CA SER A 259 10.44 -23.81 8.64
C SER A 259 11.21 -22.63 8.07
N SER A 260 12.51 -22.50 8.39
CA SER A 260 13.40 -21.48 7.81
C SER A 260 13.49 -21.55 6.28
N LYS A 261 13.40 -22.78 5.71
CA LYS A 261 13.32 -23.02 4.27
C LYS A 261 12.05 -22.39 3.68
N LEU A 262 10.90 -22.61 4.32
CA LEU A 262 9.61 -22.08 3.88
C LEU A 262 9.55 -20.56 3.98
N GLU A 263 10.04 -19.98 5.08
CA GLU A 263 10.14 -18.51 5.23
C GLU A 263 11.03 -17.86 4.17
N THR A 264 12.14 -18.53 3.84
CA THR A 264 13.03 -18.06 2.77
C THR A 264 12.31 -18.08 1.42
N LEU A 265 11.46 -19.10 1.14
CA LEU A 265 10.64 -19.15 -0.07
C LEU A 265 9.63 -17.99 -0.11
N TYR A 266 8.91 -17.73 0.99
CA TYR A 266 7.99 -16.60 1.09
C TYR A 266 8.69 -15.26 0.87
N ARG A 267 9.84 -15.05 1.53
CA ARG A 267 10.64 -13.83 1.40
C ARG A 267 11.11 -13.61 -0.05
N LYS A 268 11.66 -14.64 -0.69
CA LYS A 268 12.11 -14.57 -2.10
C LYS A 268 10.95 -14.25 -3.04
N ARG A 269 9.79 -14.90 -2.86
CA ARG A 269 8.58 -14.62 -3.64
C ARG A 269 8.14 -13.17 -3.46
N ASN A 270 7.99 -12.72 -2.23
CA ASN A 270 7.50 -11.37 -1.91
C ASN A 270 8.43 -10.28 -2.45
N ASN A 271 9.75 -10.48 -2.36
CA ASN A 271 10.72 -9.55 -2.92
C ASN A 271 10.62 -9.46 -4.45
N ARG A 272 10.51 -10.60 -5.15
CA ARG A 272 10.32 -10.62 -6.62
C ARG A 272 9.02 -9.93 -7.04
N PHE A 273 7.92 -10.21 -6.34
CA PHE A 273 6.64 -9.55 -6.59
C PHE A 273 6.73 -8.04 -6.37
N ASN A 274 7.30 -7.61 -5.24
CA ASN A 274 7.48 -6.18 -4.96
C ASN A 274 8.33 -5.50 -6.04
N THR A 275 9.44 -6.11 -6.45
CA THR A 275 10.30 -5.57 -7.52
C THR A 275 9.51 -5.41 -8.82
N TYR A 276 8.75 -6.42 -9.22
CA TYR A 276 7.92 -6.37 -10.42
C TYR A 276 6.86 -5.25 -10.34
N MET A 277 6.15 -5.14 -9.19
CA MET A 277 5.15 -4.10 -8.96
C MET A 277 5.74 -2.69 -8.98
N HIS A 278 6.92 -2.51 -8.40
CA HIS A 278 7.63 -1.22 -8.43
C HIS A 278 8.06 -0.83 -9.85
N LYS A 279 8.57 -1.78 -10.66
CA LYS A 279 8.91 -1.56 -12.07
C LYS A 279 7.66 -1.26 -12.89
N ALA A 280 6.59 -2.04 -12.72
CA ALA A 280 5.31 -1.85 -13.41
C ALA A 280 4.70 -0.47 -13.12
N SER A 281 4.58 -0.10 -11.84
CA SER A 281 4.04 1.20 -11.46
C SER A 281 4.91 2.37 -11.94
N LYS A 282 6.24 2.21 -11.94
CA LYS A 282 7.13 3.22 -12.52
C LYS A 282 6.87 3.38 -14.02
N LYS A 283 6.82 2.27 -14.77
CA LYS A 283 6.57 2.30 -16.22
C LYS A 283 5.22 2.95 -16.57
N ILE A 284 4.18 2.69 -15.76
CA ILE A 284 2.86 3.34 -15.92
C ILE A 284 2.97 4.85 -15.74
N ILE A 285 3.66 5.32 -14.70
CA ILE A 285 3.82 6.76 -14.45
C ILE A 285 4.69 7.41 -15.52
N ASP A 286 5.81 6.78 -15.91
CA ASP A 286 6.67 7.30 -16.99
C ASP A 286 5.86 7.46 -18.29
N TYR A 287 5.00 6.47 -18.63
CA TYR A 287 4.10 6.55 -19.79
C TYR A 287 3.05 7.68 -19.66
N CYS A 288 2.50 7.89 -18.46
CA CYS A 288 1.58 8.99 -18.20
C CYS A 288 2.27 10.36 -18.32
N LEU A 289 3.52 10.49 -17.91
CA LEU A 289 4.32 11.71 -18.03
C LEU A 289 4.66 12.02 -19.48
N GLU A 290 5.11 11.01 -20.25
CA GLU A 290 5.40 11.10 -21.69
C GLU A 290 4.21 11.67 -22.49
N HIS A 291 3.00 11.34 -22.05
CA HIS A 291 1.78 11.77 -22.73
C HIS A 291 1.01 12.88 -22.00
N ASN A 292 1.69 13.63 -21.13
CA ASN A 292 1.12 14.75 -20.39
C ASN A 292 -0.24 14.45 -19.73
N VAL A 293 -0.30 13.34 -18.97
CA VAL A 293 -1.50 12.95 -18.21
C VAL A 293 -1.61 13.78 -16.93
N LYS A 294 -2.78 14.35 -16.68
CA LYS A 294 -3.12 15.07 -15.44
C LYS A 294 -3.89 14.22 -14.43
N GLN A 295 -4.63 13.23 -14.92
CA GLN A 295 -5.49 12.38 -14.08
C GLN A 295 -5.44 10.93 -14.55
N ILE A 296 -5.35 10.01 -13.60
CA ILE A 296 -5.43 8.57 -13.81
C ILE A 296 -6.71 8.05 -13.16
N ILE A 297 -7.53 7.31 -13.91
CA ILE A 297 -8.73 6.65 -13.42
C ILE A 297 -8.46 5.15 -13.39
N ILE A 298 -8.55 4.53 -12.20
CA ILE A 298 -8.29 3.11 -12.02
C ILE A 298 -9.61 2.38 -11.74
N GLY A 299 -9.92 1.39 -12.56
CA GLY A 299 -11.02 0.45 -12.29
C GLY A 299 -10.62 -0.50 -11.17
N HIS A 300 -11.44 -0.57 -10.13
CA HIS A 300 -11.20 -1.47 -9.02
C HIS A 300 -12.50 -1.90 -8.32
N ASN A 301 -12.71 -3.20 -8.23
CA ASN A 301 -13.78 -3.77 -7.45
C ASN A 301 -13.25 -4.27 -6.09
N LYS A 302 -13.61 -3.58 -5.02
CA LYS A 302 -13.03 -3.79 -3.67
C LYS A 302 -13.28 -5.19 -3.11
N LEU A 303 -14.41 -5.84 -3.44
CA LEU A 303 -14.81 -7.13 -2.88
C LEU A 303 -14.48 -8.34 -3.78
N GLN A 304 -14.12 -8.10 -5.04
CA GLN A 304 -13.95 -9.16 -6.07
C GLN A 304 -12.97 -10.29 -5.67
N LYS A 305 -11.94 -10.00 -4.88
CA LYS A 305 -10.98 -11.01 -4.42
C LYS A 305 -11.49 -11.89 -3.28
N GLN A 306 -12.39 -11.38 -2.47
CA GLN A 306 -12.93 -12.11 -1.31
C GLN A 306 -13.92 -13.18 -1.78
N GLU A 307 -14.63 -12.92 -2.88
CA GLU A 307 -15.60 -13.83 -3.49
C GLU A 307 -14.97 -14.79 -4.51
N SER A 308 -13.73 -14.52 -4.94
CA SER A 308 -13.09 -15.30 -6.00
C SER A 308 -12.50 -16.61 -5.49
N LYS A 309 -12.94 -17.74 -6.05
CA LYS A 309 -12.35 -19.09 -5.89
C LYS A 309 -11.05 -19.28 -6.69
N LEU A 310 -10.65 -18.33 -7.52
CA LEU A 310 -9.47 -18.43 -8.38
C LEU A 310 -8.19 -18.13 -7.60
N LYS A 311 -7.48 -19.19 -7.14
CA LYS A 311 -6.23 -19.08 -6.34
C LYS A 311 -5.18 -18.14 -6.95
N ASN A 312 -5.03 -18.09 -8.28
CA ASN A 312 -4.07 -17.22 -8.95
C ASN A 312 -4.49 -15.74 -8.90
N PHE A 313 -5.78 -15.44 -8.95
CA PHE A 313 -6.31 -14.08 -8.85
C PHE A 313 -6.12 -13.51 -7.43
N VAL A 314 -6.40 -14.31 -6.42
CA VAL A 314 -6.20 -13.91 -5.01
C VAL A 314 -4.72 -13.66 -4.69
N ALA A 315 -3.80 -14.40 -5.34
CA ALA A 315 -2.37 -14.34 -5.05
C ALA A 315 -1.64 -13.10 -5.59
N ILE A 316 -2.19 -12.39 -6.61
CA ILE A 316 -1.58 -11.17 -7.18
C ILE A 316 -2.04 -9.94 -6.39
N PRO A 317 -1.14 -9.19 -5.73
CA PRO A 317 -1.52 -8.08 -4.88
C PRO A 317 -1.85 -6.81 -5.70
N THR A 318 -2.99 -6.79 -6.40
CA THR A 318 -3.45 -5.65 -7.23
C THR A 318 -3.60 -4.37 -6.41
N PHE A 319 -4.10 -4.47 -5.16
CA PHE A 319 -4.18 -3.33 -4.24
C PHE A 319 -2.81 -2.69 -4.02
N ARG A 320 -1.74 -3.49 -3.87
CA ARG A 320 -0.38 -2.97 -3.74
C ARG A 320 0.06 -2.19 -4.99
N LEU A 321 -0.34 -2.63 -6.18
CA LEU A 321 -0.05 -1.90 -7.41
C LEU A 321 -0.77 -0.55 -7.45
N ILE A 322 -2.05 -0.51 -7.05
CA ILE A 322 -2.83 0.74 -6.93
C ILE A 322 -2.12 1.72 -6.01
N GLU A 323 -1.74 1.29 -4.81
CA GLU A 323 -1.03 2.14 -3.85
C GLU A 323 0.31 2.66 -4.40
N LEU A 324 1.06 1.81 -5.12
CA LEU A 324 2.31 2.21 -5.77
C LEU A 324 2.08 3.23 -6.90
N ILE A 325 0.99 3.12 -7.65
CA ILE A 325 0.61 4.09 -8.68
C ILE A 325 0.21 5.41 -8.02
N LYS A 326 -0.64 5.37 -6.99
CA LYS A 326 -1.13 6.56 -6.28
C LYS A 326 0.01 7.43 -5.77
N TYR A 327 0.89 6.89 -4.93
CA TYR A 327 1.94 7.73 -4.34
C TYR A 327 2.94 8.25 -5.38
N LYS A 328 3.21 7.49 -6.46
CA LYS A 328 4.10 7.93 -7.53
C LYS A 328 3.45 8.99 -8.41
N ALA A 329 2.14 8.87 -8.67
CA ALA A 329 1.35 9.84 -9.42
C ALA A 329 1.24 11.16 -8.65
N GLU A 330 0.91 11.10 -7.36
CA GLU A 330 0.83 12.24 -6.45
C GLU A 330 2.14 13.04 -6.44
N TYR A 331 3.27 12.34 -6.34
CA TYR A 331 4.58 13.00 -6.41
C TYR A 331 4.80 13.78 -7.72
N GLN A 332 4.22 13.33 -8.83
CA GLN A 332 4.29 13.98 -10.15
C GLN A 332 3.14 14.99 -10.42
N GLY A 333 2.34 15.28 -9.40
CA GLY A 333 1.18 16.16 -9.51
C GLY A 333 0.05 15.56 -10.36
N ILE A 334 0.02 14.24 -10.55
CA ILE A 334 -1.05 13.54 -11.27
C ILE A 334 -2.09 13.09 -10.27
N GLU A 335 -3.35 13.48 -10.49
CA GLU A 335 -4.47 13.03 -9.67
C GLU A 335 -4.83 11.57 -9.97
N VAL A 336 -5.17 10.78 -8.93
CA VAL A 336 -5.64 9.40 -9.10
C VAL A 336 -7.04 9.25 -8.51
N VAL A 337 -7.96 8.75 -9.33
CA VAL A 337 -9.35 8.46 -8.95
C VAL A 337 -9.60 6.97 -9.11
N GLU A 338 -10.15 6.33 -8.09
CA GLU A 338 -10.63 4.95 -8.18
C GLU A 338 -12.12 4.94 -8.51
N THR A 339 -12.53 4.06 -9.41
CA THR A 339 -13.94 3.84 -9.76
C THR A 339 -14.26 2.35 -9.77
N GLU A 340 -15.51 2.04 -9.54
CA GLU A 340 -16.02 0.68 -9.66
C GLU A 340 -16.04 0.26 -11.12
N GLU A 341 -15.63 -1.00 -11.43
CA GLU A 341 -15.41 -1.49 -12.80
C GLU A 341 -16.56 -2.33 -13.36
N SER A 342 -17.74 -2.38 -12.72
CA SER A 342 -18.88 -3.17 -13.19
C SER A 342 -19.25 -2.80 -14.62
N TYR A 343 -19.54 -3.82 -15.42
CA TYR A 343 -19.96 -3.77 -16.82
C TYR A 343 -18.92 -3.25 -17.82
N THR A 344 -17.78 -2.73 -17.41
CA THR A 344 -16.75 -2.17 -18.31
C THR A 344 -16.16 -3.19 -19.29
N SER A 345 -16.12 -4.47 -18.91
CA SER A 345 -15.55 -5.54 -19.71
C SER A 345 -16.53 -6.18 -20.73
N ILE A 346 -17.82 -5.83 -20.65
CA ILE A 346 -18.90 -6.42 -21.46
C ILE A 346 -19.75 -5.39 -22.20
N THR A 347 -19.37 -4.12 -22.15
CA THR A 347 -19.93 -3.01 -22.93
C THR A 347 -18.91 -2.48 -23.92
N SER A 348 -19.35 -1.91 -25.03
CA SER A 348 -18.48 -1.49 -26.13
C SER A 348 -18.13 0.00 -26.08
N TYR A 349 -16.86 0.29 -25.91
CA TYR A 349 -16.34 1.66 -26.07
C TYR A 349 -16.45 2.15 -27.52
N LEU A 350 -16.17 1.27 -28.50
CA LEU A 350 -16.21 1.61 -29.94
C LEU A 350 -17.61 1.99 -30.42
N ASP A 351 -18.65 1.42 -29.81
CA ASP A 351 -20.06 1.70 -30.11
C ASP A 351 -20.63 2.81 -29.21
N LYS A 352 -19.79 3.46 -28.39
CA LYS A 352 -20.13 4.55 -27.45
C LYS A 352 -21.16 4.13 -26.37
N GLU A 353 -21.25 2.85 -26.06
CA GLU A 353 -22.15 2.34 -25.02
C GLU A 353 -21.72 2.79 -23.61
N ASP A 354 -22.71 3.11 -22.76
CA ASP A 354 -22.47 3.36 -21.35
C ASP A 354 -22.22 2.04 -20.62
N PRO A 355 -21.26 2.00 -19.68
CA PRO A 355 -20.94 0.79 -18.92
C PRO A 355 -21.97 0.52 -17.82
N ILE A 356 -23.21 0.23 -18.23
CA ILE A 356 -24.37 -0.11 -17.40
C ILE A 356 -24.89 -1.50 -17.74
N LYS A 357 -25.78 -2.04 -16.90
CA LYS A 357 -26.33 -3.39 -17.03
C LYS A 357 -27.08 -3.59 -18.35
N ASP A 358 -27.83 -2.61 -18.77
CA ASP A 358 -28.70 -2.69 -19.95
C ASP A 358 -27.93 -2.85 -21.27
N ASN A 359 -26.71 -2.31 -21.32
CA ASN A 359 -25.81 -2.41 -22.47
C ASN A 359 -24.87 -3.64 -22.40
N ALA A 360 -24.99 -4.42 -21.35
CA ALA A 360 -24.06 -5.53 -21.06
C ALA A 360 -24.30 -6.73 -21.98
N ASN A 361 -23.31 -7.08 -22.81
CA ASN A 361 -23.37 -8.23 -23.68
C ASN A 361 -22.09 -9.07 -23.62
N LYS A 362 -22.18 -10.23 -22.94
CA LYS A 362 -21.05 -11.16 -22.76
C LYS A 362 -20.63 -11.84 -24.07
N ALA A 363 -21.54 -12.03 -25.04
CA ALA A 363 -21.25 -12.71 -26.33
C ALA A 363 -20.27 -11.94 -27.21
N ARG A 364 -20.09 -10.63 -26.98
CA ARG A 364 -19.09 -9.81 -27.66
C ARG A 364 -17.64 -10.13 -27.28
N ARG A 365 -17.44 -10.84 -26.20
CA ARG A 365 -16.13 -11.36 -25.80
C ARG A 365 -15.86 -12.66 -26.53
N ILE A 366 -15.30 -12.57 -27.76
CA ILE A 366 -15.02 -13.73 -28.63
C ILE A 366 -14.03 -14.68 -27.92
N HIS A 367 -12.97 -14.12 -27.34
CA HIS A 367 -11.99 -14.81 -26.52
C HIS A 367 -11.62 -13.94 -25.31
N ARG A 368 -10.91 -14.51 -24.35
CA ARG A 368 -10.50 -13.80 -23.12
C ARG A 368 -9.81 -12.44 -23.38
N GLY A 369 -9.06 -12.30 -24.47
CA GLY A 369 -8.32 -11.09 -24.81
C GLY A 369 -8.94 -10.26 -25.94
N LEU A 370 -10.06 -10.70 -26.56
CA LEU A 370 -10.64 -10.06 -27.74
C LEU A 370 -12.10 -9.71 -27.53
N PHE A 371 -12.46 -8.48 -27.88
CA PHE A 371 -13.81 -7.93 -27.83
C PHE A 371 -14.25 -7.47 -29.22
N LYS A 372 -15.47 -7.79 -29.62
CA LYS A 372 -16.06 -7.44 -30.90
C LYS A 372 -17.14 -6.38 -30.73
N SER A 373 -17.03 -5.27 -31.44
CA SER A 373 -18.04 -4.21 -31.49
C SER A 373 -19.24 -4.60 -32.37
N ASN A 374 -20.35 -3.87 -32.30
CA ASN A 374 -21.52 -4.03 -33.16
C ASN A 374 -21.18 -3.87 -34.66
N LYS A 375 -20.15 -3.05 -34.95
CA LYS A 375 -19.64 -2.82 -36.32
C LYS A 375 -18.56 -3.84 -36.71
N ASN A 376 -18.55 -5.02 -36.10
CA ASN A 376 -17.60 -6.12 -36.36
C ASN A 376 -16.10 -5.72 -36.16
N LYS A 377 -15.79 -4.63 -35.49
CA LYS A 377 -14.41 -4.26 -35.20
C LYS A 377 -13.92 -5.02 -33.98
N ILE A 378 -12.71 -5.58 -34.07
CA ILE A 378 -12.10 -6.36 -33.02
C ILE A 378 -11.08 -5.45 -32.29
N ILE A 379 -11.16 -5.39 -30.97
CA ILE A 379 -10.23 -4.65 -30.09
C ILE A 379 -9.76 -5.58 -28.97
N ASN A 380 -8.59 -5.30 -28.40
CA ASN A 380 -8.18 -5.97 -27.18
C ASN A 380 -9.18 -5.68 -26.05
N ALA A 381 -9.67 -6.71 -25.37
CA ALA A 381 -10.75 -6.60 -24.38
C ALA A 381 -10.37 -5.71 -23.20
N ASP A 382 -9.11 -5.80 -22.71
CA ASP A 382 -8.64 -5.00 -21.58
C ASP A 382 -8.44 -3.53 -21.99
N VAL A 383 -8.10 -3.26 -23.27
CA VAL A 383 -8.08 -1.89 -23.83
C VAL A 383 -9.50 -1.30 -23.88
N ASN A 384 -10.48 -2.08 -24.34
CA ASN A 384 -11.88 -1.67 -24.30
C ASN A 384 -12.32 -1.34 -22.87
N SER A 385 -11.99 -2.18 -21.89
CA SER A 385 -12.31 -1.97 -20.47
C SER A 385 -11.66 -0.69 -19.93
N ALA A 386 -10.39 -0.43 -20.26
CA ALA A 386 -9.69 0.78 -19.80
C ALA A 386 -10.36 2.07 -20.32
N TYR A 387 -10.86 2.09 -21.57
CA TYR A 387 -11.64 3.21 -22.08
C TYR A 387 -13.02 3.33 -21.42
N GLN A 388 -13.69 2.22 -21.15
CA GLN A 388 -14.97 2.21 -20.44
C GLN A 388 -14.84 2.67 -18.98
N ILE A 389 -13.73 2.35 -18.31
CA ILE A 389 -13.39 2.88 -16.99
C ILE A 389 -13.26 4.41 -17.03
N MET A 390 -12.57 4.96 -18.02
CA MET A 390 -12.53 6.42 -18.21
C MET A 390 -13.92 7.00 -18.41
N LYS A 391 -14.74 6.38 -19.27
CA LYS A 391 -16.09 6.85 -19.59
C LYS A 391 -16.97 6.97 -18.35
N LYS A 392 -16.85 6.09 -17.36
CA LYS A 392 -17.61 6.17 -16.11
C LYS A 392 -17.41 7.50 -15.36
N ILE A 393 -16.24 8.11 -15.46
CA ILE A 393 -15.92 9.34 -14.72
C ILE A 393 -16.08 10.59 -15.59
N ILE A 394 -15.63 10.54 -16.85
CA ILE A 394 -15.55 11.74 -17.69
C ILE A 394 -16.63 11.81 -18.78
N GLY A 395 -17.45 10.76 -18.90
CA GLY A 395 -18.50 10.69 -19.92
C GLY A 395 -17.96 10.74 -21.36
N ASP A 396 -18.85 10.91 -22.33
CA ASP A 396 -18.52 10.97 -23.77
C ASP A 396 -17.87 12.28 -24.21
N LYS A 397 -18.10 13.37 -23.48
CA LYS A 397 -17.68 14.74 -23.89
C LYS A 397 -16.17 14.90 -24.01
N VAL A 398 -15.39 14.09 -23.30
CA VAL A 398 -13.93 14.23 -23.25
C VAL A 398 -13.20 13.19 -24.09
N ILE A 399 -13.88 12.10 -24.48
CA ILE A 399 -13.29 11.06 -25.33
C ILE A 399 -13.51 11.45 -26.78
N LYS A 400 -12.59 12.22 -27.36
CA LYS A 400 -12.58 12.51 -28.80
C LYS A 400 -12.44 11.19 -29.58
N PRO A 401 -13.03 11.04 -30.79
CA PRO A 401 -12.88 9.86 -31.61
C PRO A 401 -11.39 9.52 -31.77
N ILE A 402 -10.98 8.41 -31.17
CA ILE A 402 -9.59 7.97 -31.25
C ILE A 402 -9.38 7.47 -32.67
N GLY A 403 -8.41 8.05 -33.36
CA GLY A 403 -8.18 7.78 -34.78
C GLY A 403 -7.97 6.31 -35.08
N LYS A 404 -8.35 5.92 -36.31
CA LYS A 404 -8.19 4.57 -36.84
C LYS A 404 -6.75 4.09 -36.64
N GLY A 405 -6.54 2.91 -36.01
CA GLY A 405 -5.29 2.19 -35.97
C GLY A 405 -4.62 2.06 -34.59
N SER A 406 -4.30 3.15 -33.90
CA SER A 406 -3.46 3.09 -32.68
C SER A 406 -4.04 2.25 -31.53
N ILE A 407 -5.36 2.28 -31.32
CA ILE A 407 -6.03 1.53 -30.23
C ILE A 407 -6.10 0.02 -30.46
N PHE A 408 -5.99 -0.41 -31.72
CA PHE A 408 -6.05 -1.82 -32.11
C PHE A 408 -4.71 -2.54 -31.97
N ILE A 409 -3.60 -1.77 -31.83
CA ILE A 409 -2.25 -2.30 -31.75
C ILE A 409 -1.60 -1.84 -30.45
N PRO A 410 -2.01 -2.36 -29.28
CA PRO A 410 -1.45 -1.97 -28.00
C PRO A 410 0.02 -2.38 -27.89
N ARG A 411 0.81 -1.59 -27.15
CA ARG A 411 2.23 -1.88 -26.85
C ARG A 411 2.31 -2.75 -25.61
N LYS A 412 2.74 -3.99 -25.77
CA LYS A 412 2.97 -4.91 -24.64
C LYS A 412 4.40 -4.80 -24.12
N VAL A 413 4.54 -4.68 -22.78
CA VAL A 413 5.83 -4.57 -22.10
C VAL A 413 5.89 -5.59 -20.95
N THR A 414 7.03 -6.27 -20.85
CA THR A 414 7.34 -7.17 -19.73
C THR A 414 8.39 -6.49 -18.85
N MET A 415 8.19 -6.54 -17.53
CA MET A 415 9.19 -6.03 -16.59
C MET A 415 10.27 -7.07 -16.40
N ALA A 416 11.48 -6.75 -16.77
CA ALA A 416 12.67 -7.58 -16.56
C ALA A 416 13.13 -7.58 -15.09
#